data_b6b2b22984b2fa2e765293009cb44d08
#
_entry.id   b6b2b22984b2fa2e765293009cb44d08
#
_cell.length_a   1.000
_cell.length_b   1.000
_cell.length_c   1.000
_cell.angle_alpha   90.00
_cell.angle_beta   90.00
_cell.angle_gamma   90.00
#
_symmetry.space_group_name_H-M   'P 1'
#
loop_
_entity.id
_entity.type
_entity.pdbx_description
1 polymer ?
#
loop_
_entity_poly.entity_id
_entity_poly.type
_entity_poly.pdbx_seq_one_letter_code
_entity_poly.pdbx_strand_id
1 'polypeptide(L)'
;TDEDGNPVVPYFSSQAEAQMAFDAGNLDLNATARIRFADGTVPPEGWEAPEGWEPGDELILETSLGRAIFNEQLPTDYPFVNEVVGKKQLGNIVNTLTQRYPNVLVADCLDALKSAGFHWSTWSGITIAFSDIQASPRKREILARYEAKAAEIVEQFETGIILEETRYEELVKLWLQCTEEVAEDMRANFTERNTVYRMVNSGARGNWSQVQQIAGMRGLVSDPKQKLIEQPIKANYREGLTVLEYFIATHGARKGLVDTALRTAESGYLTRRLVDVSQDVIVREADCGTRAGLKIRI
;
A
#
# COMPACT_ATOMS: atom_id res chain seq x y z
N THR A 1 -26.60 20.39 -6.58
CA THR A 1 -25.82 21.56 -7.03
C THR A 1 -26.54 22.80 -6.65
N ASP A 2 -25.85 23.83 -6.18
CA ASP A 2 -26.38 25.16 -5.96
C ASP A 2 -26.80 25.85 -7.27
N GLU A 3 -27.34 27.06 -7.18
CA GLU A 3 -27.78 27.87 -8.35
C GLU A 3 -26.62 28.15 -9.32
N ASP A 4 -25.37 28.10 -8.85
CA ASP A 4 -24.14 28.33 -9.61
C ASP A 4 -23.51 27.03 -10.18
N GLY A 5 -24.15 25.87 -9.97
CA GLY A 5 -23.70 24.58 -10.48
C GLY A 5 -22.62 23.88 -9.65
N ASN A 6 -22.27 24.42 -8.48
CA ASN A 6 -21.30 23.78 -7.59
C ASN A 6 -21.97 22.62 -6.80
N PRO A 7 -21.24 21.55 -6.48
CA PRO A 7 -21.80 20.49 -5.65
C PRO A 7 -22.09 21.00 -4.25
N VAL A 8 -23.37 21.01 -3.86
CA VAL A 8 -23.77 21.36 -2.48
C VAL A 8 -23.34 20.25 -1.55
N VAL A 9 -22.54 20.58 -0.54
CA VAL A 9 -22.17 19.66 0.52
C VAL A 9 -23.38 19.49 1.47
N PRO A 10 -24.00 18.31 1.54
CA PRO A 10 -25.17 18.09 2.39
C PRO A 10 -24.78 18.22 3.87
N TYR A 11 -25.71 18.76 4.65
CA TYR A 11 -25.60 18.88 6.10
C TYR A 11 -26.52 17.88 6.80
N PHE A 12 -25.99 17.21 7.81
CA PHE A 12 -26.71 16.25 8.64
C PHE A 12 -26.59 16.64 10.13
N SER A 13 -27.70 16.64 10.83
CA SER A 13 -27.78 17.00 12.24
C SER A 13 -27.19 15.93 13.18
N SER A 14 -26.94 14.73 12.65
CA SER A 14 -26.31 13.64 13.38
C SER A 14 -25.72 12.59 12.42
N GLN A 15 -24.82 11.76 12.93
CA GLN A 15 -24.30 10.60 12.18
C GLN A 15 -25.43 9.62 11.82
N ALA A 16 -26.44 9.45 12.71
CA ALA A 16 -27.58 8.58 12.44
C ALA A 16 -28.41 9.05 11.25
N GLU A 17 -28.61 10.37 11.09
CA GLU A 17 -29.29 10.94 9.94
C GLU A 17 -28.51 10.71 8.64
N ALA A 18 -27.18 10.89 8.67
CA ALA A 18 -26.32 10.58 7.55
C ALA A 18 -26.37 9.08 7.16
N GLN A 19 -26.44 8.20 8.17
CA GLN A 19 -26.62 6.75 7.93
C GLN A 19 -27.97 6.45 7.29
N MET A 20 -29.05 7.07 7.74
CA MET A 20 -30.37 6.91 7.11
C MET A 20 -30.38 7.39 5.66
N ALA A 21 -29.68 8.50 5.35
CA ALA A 21 -29.53 8.98 3.98
C ALA A 21 -28.74 8.01 3.11
N PHE A 22 -27.71 7.36 3.66
CA PHE A 22 -26.96 6.29 2.98
C PHE A 22 -27.85 5.07 2.71
N ASP A 23 -28.60 4.59 3.71
CA ASP A 23 -29.48 3.45 3.58
C ASP A 23 -30.62 3.69 2.56
N ALA A 24 -31.05 4.94 2.43
CA ALA A 24 -32.00 5.38 1.40
C ALA A 24 -31.37 5.55 0.00
N GLY A 25 -30.05 5.39 -0.15
CA GLY A 25 -29.33 5.57 -1.41
C GLY A 25 -29.12 7.03 -1.83
N ASN A 26 -29.33 7.99 -0.93
CA ASN A 26 -29.18 9.41 -1.18
C ASN A 26 -27.77 9.96 -0.84
N LEU A 27 -26.96 9.19 -0.15
CA LEU A 27 -25.58 9.53 0.23
C LEU A 27 -24.64 8.37 -0.13
N ASP A 28 -23.48 8.68 -0.69
CA ASP A 28 -22.40 7.69 -0.86
C ASP A 28 -21.54 7.68 0.40
N LEU A 29 -21.03 6.52 0.80
CA LEU A 29 -20.17 6.32 1.98
C LEU A 29 -18.93 7.23 1.98
N ASN A 30 -18.39 7.53 0.79
CA ASN A 30 -17.21 8.37 0.59
C ASN A 30 -17.53 9.80 0.19
N ALA A 31 -18.80 10.14 0.02
CA ALA A 31 -19.20 11.50 -0.32
C ALA A 31 -18.88 12.47 0.83
N THR A 32 -18.42 13.66 0.47
CA THR A 32 -18.19 14.74 1.44
C THR A 32 -19.53 15.24 1.96
N ALA A 33 -19.66 15.30 3.28
CA ALA A 33 -20.85 15.81 3.98
C ALA A 33 -20.42 16.60 5.22
N ARG A 34 -21.24 17.54 5.65
CA ARG A 34 -21.09 18.21 6.94
C ARG A 34 -21.94 17.46 7.95
N ILE A 35 -21.28 16.85 8.93
CA ILE A 35 -21.93 16.04 9.95
C ILE A 35 -21.68 16.69 11.31
N ARG A 36 -22.76 16.86 12.07
CA ARG A 36 -22.70 17.29 13.47
C ARG A 36 -22.44 16.05 14.34
N PHE A 37 -21.45 16.15 15.21
CA PHE A 37 -21.10 15.14 16.20
C PHE A 37 -21.57 15.54 17.59
N ALA A 38 -21.73 14.54 18.46
CA ALA A 38 -22.18 14.75 19.84
C ALA A 38 -21.16 15.57 20.64
N ASP A 39 -21.67 16.22 21.68
CA ASP A 39 -20.87 16.98 22.64
C ASP A 39 -19.76 16.09 23.25
N GLY A 40 -18.54 16.62 23.30
CA GLY A 40 -17.39 15.89 23.83
C GLY A 40 -16.58 15.10 22.78
N THR A 41 -16.96 15.11 21.49
CA THR A 41 -16.12 14.58 20.43
C THR A 41 -14.86 15.43 20.30
N VAL A 42 -13.67 14.80 20.35
CA VAL A 42 -12.39 15.51 20.22
C VAL A 42 -12.14 15.85 18.76
N PRO A 43 -11.90 17.13 18.42
CA PRO A 43 -11.67 17.53 17.02
C PRO A 43 -10.40 16.88 16.45
N PRO A 44 -10.28 16.85 15.10
CA PRO A 44 -9.07 16.36 14.42
C PRO A 44 -7.82 17.14 14.83
N GLU A 45 -6.66 16.51 14.81
CA GLU A 45 -5.38 17.19 15.02
C GLU A 45 -5.18 18.29 13.96
N GLY A 46 -4.90 19.52 14.42
CA GLY A 46 -4.71 20.68 13.52
C GLY A 46 -6.00 21.31 12.99
N TRP A 47 -7.16 20.92 13.51
CA TRP A 47 -8.41 21.58 13.18
C TRP A 47 -8.46 23.00 13.73
N GLU A 48 -8.81 23.96 12.88
CA GLU A 48 -8.99 25.36 13.28
C GLU A 48 -10.41 25.57 13.81
N ALA A 49 -10.50 25.91 15.10
CA ALA A 49 -11.78 26.14 15.75
C ALA A 49 -12.40 27.44 15.22
N PRO A 50 -13.73 27.46 14.94
CA PRO A 50 -14.45 28.70 14.68
C PRO A 50 -14.36 29.67 15.87
N GLU A 51 -14.51 31.00 15.62
CA GLU A 51 -14.54 32.01 16.69
C GLU A 51 -15.66 31.69 17.72
N GLY A 52 -15.23 31.54 18.99
CA GLY A 52 -16.14 31.28 20.11
C GLY A 52 -16.44 29.82 20.40
N TRP A 53 -15.81 28.88 19.70
CA TRP A 53 -15.93 27.43 20.00
C TRP A 53 -15.06 27.05 21.22
N GLU A 54 -15.66 26.37 22.19
CA GLU A 54 -14.96 25.82 23.36
C GLU A 54 -15.01 24.30 23.36
N PRO A 55 -13.99 23.62 23.97
CA PRO A 55 -14.00 22.17 24.11
C PRO A 55 -15.24 21.69 24.87
N GLY A 56 -16.08 20.91 24.20
CA GLY A 56 -17.39 20.48 24.73
C GLY A 56 -18.57 20.99 23.93
N ASP A 57 -18.38 22.00 23.08
CA ASP A 57 -19.41 22.48 22.16
C ASP A 57 -19.67 21.48 21.02
N GLU A 58 -20.77 21.71 20.30
CA GLU A 58 -21.14 20.93 19.13
C GLU A 58 -20.05 20.98 18.05
N LEU A 59 -19.58 19.84 17.62
CA LEU A 59 -18.56 19.73 16.58
C LEU A 59 -19.19 19.44 15.22
N ILE A 60 -19.08 20.38 14.29
CA ILE A 60 -19.50 20.20 12.90
C ILE A 60 -18.26 20.03 12.03
N LEU A 61 -18.11 18.84 11.44
CA LEU A 61 -16.97 18.54 10.58
C LEU A 61 -17.43 18.30 9.14
N GLU A 62 -16.62 18.81 8.21
CA GLU A 62 -16.68 18.38 6.82
C GLU A 62 -15.89 17.09 6.66
N THR A 63 -16.62 15.99 6.49
CA THR A 63 -16.07 14.63 6.50
C THR A 63 -16.89 13.71 5.60
N SER A 64 -16.70 12.40 5.69
CA SER A 64 -17.56 11.42 5.04
C SER A 64 -18.18 10.48 6.06
N LEU A 65 -19.32 9.88 5.72
CA LEU A 65 -19.98 8.91 6.59
C LEU A 65 -19.04 7.73 6.92
N GLY A 66 -18.23 7.26 5.97
CA GLY A 66 -17.27 6.19 6.21
C GLY A 66 -16.22 6.54 7.26
N ARG A 67 -15.75 7.80 7.32
CA ARG A 67 -14.85 8.27 8.40
C ARG A 67 -15.56 8.34 9.73
N ALA A 68 -16.81 8.80 9.76
CA ALA A 68 -17.60 8.82 10.99
C ALA A 68 -17.76 7.41 11.58
N ILE A 69 -18.13 6.43 10.77
CA ILE A 69 -18.23 5.02 11.17
C ILE A 69 -16.89 4.45 11.66
N PHE A 70 -15.78 4.82 11.03
CA PHE A 70 -14.45 4.42 11.49
C PHE A 70 -14.13 4.96 12.88
N ASN A 71 -14.41 6.26 13.11
CA ASN A 71 -14.14 6.91 14.40
C ASN A 71 -15.03 6.38 15.52
N GLU A 72 -16.22 5.90 15.22
CA GLU A 72 -17.11 5.25 16.21
C GLU A 72 -16.47 4.02 16.86
N GLN A 73 -15.51 3.36 16.15
CA GLN A 73 -14.79 2.19 16.66
C GLN A 73 -13.59 2.56 17.55
N LEU A 74 -13.25 3.86 17.62
CA LEU A 74 -12.16 4.37 18.45
C LEU A 74 -12.69 4.81 19.82
N PRO A 75 -11.84 4.92 20.87
CA PRO A 75 -12.24 5.49 22.14
C PRO A 75 -12.77 6.92 21.99
N THR A 76 -13.74 7.28 22.80
CA THR A 76 -14.46 8.57 22.70
C THR A 76 -13.58 9.81 22.91
N ASP A 77 -12.48 9.64 23.65
CA ASP A 77 -11.46 10.68 23.91
C ASP A 77 -10.30 10.67 22.88
N TYR A 78 -10.39 9.82 21.85
CA TYR A 78 -9.43 9.82 20.75
C TYR A 78 -9.72 10.93 19.76
N PRO A 79 -8.73 11.70 19.26
CA PRO A 79 -8.95 12.72 18.24
C PRO A 79 -9.60 12.15 16.98
N PHE A 80 -10.58 12.87 16.44
CA PHE A 80 -11.30 12.44 15.24
C PHE A 80 -10.35 12.31 14.04
N VAL A 81 -10.28 11.15 13.44
CA VAL A 81 -9.44 10.88 12.28
C VAL A 81 -10.18 11.30 11.00
N ASN A 82 -9.80 12.45 10.42
CA ASN A 82 -10.45 13.01 9.21
C ASN A 82 -9.55 12.90 7.96
N GLU A 83 -8.63 11.97 7.93
CA GLU A 83 -7.75 11.71 6.80
C GLU A 83 -8.04 10.36 6.13
N VAL A 84 -7.38 10.10 4.99
CA VAL A 84 -7.43 8.80 4.33
C VAL A 84 -6.51 7.83 5.08
N VAL A 85 -7.10 6.83 5.72
CA VAL A 85 -6.38 5.84 6.52
C VAL A 85 -5.90 4.69 5.65
N GLY A 86 -4.61 4.68 5.33
CA GLY A 86 -3.92 3.54 4.73
C GLY A 86 -3.23 2.68 5.79
N LYS A 87 -2.49 1.65 5.35
CA LYS A 87 -1.77 0.72 6.24
C LYS A 87 -0.82 1.43 7.22
N LYS A 88 -0.11 2.47 6.77
CA LYS A 88 0.85 3.21 7.61
C LYS A 88 0.14 4.02 8.68
N GLN A 89 -0.91 4.76 8.29
CA GLN A 89 -1.73 5.56 9.21
C GLN A 89 -2.41 4.68 10.25
N LEU A 90 -3.01 3.57 9.82
CA LEU A 90 -3.60 2.59 10.75
C LEU A 90 -2.56 2.05 11.75
N GLY A 91 -1.35 1.75 11.31
CA GLY A 91 -0.25 1.35 12.19
C GLY A 91 0.09 2.43 13.22
N ASN A 92 0.09 3.71 12.84
CA ASN A 92 0.33 4.83 13.76
C ASN A 92 -0.81 4.96 14.78
N ILE A 93 -2.07 4.83 14.34
CA ILE A 93 -3.25 4.85 15.23
C ILE A 93 -3.13 3.74 16.27
N VAL A 94 -2.85 2.50 15.86
CA VAL A 94 -2.68 1.36 16.76
C VAL A 94 -1.54 1.59 17.76
N ASN A 95 -0.41 2.12 17.32
CA ASN A 95 0.70 2.48 18.21
C ASN A 95 0.29 3.54 19.24
N THR A 96 -0.44 4.57 18.84
CA THR A 96 -0.94 5.60 19.74
C THR A 96 -1.94 5.02 20.74
N LEU A 97 -2.83 4.13 20.31
CA LEU A 97 -3.77 3.43 21.18
C LEU A 97 -3.03 2.61 22.26
N THR A 98 -2.02 1.84 21.87
CA THR A 98 -1.24 1.00 22.82
C THR A 98 -0.43 1.82 23.83
N GLN A 99 -0.07 3.05 23.48
CA GLN A 99 0.66 3.95 24.38
C GLN A 99 -0.24 4.71 25.36
N ARG A 100 -1.47 5.02 24.95
CA ARG A 100 -2.39 5.87 25.73
C ARG A 100 -3.39 5.08 26.59
N TYR A 101 -3.78 3.87 26.16
CA TYR A 101 -4.89 3.14 26.75
C TYR A 101 -4.49 1.79 27.33
N PRO A 102 -5.26 1.28 28.33
CA PRO A 102 -5.05 -0.06 28.87
C PRO A 102 -5.25 -1.14 27.79
N ASN A 103 -4.50 -2.24 27.90
CA ASN A 103 -4.52 -3.33 26.92
C ASN A 103 -5.91 -3.93 26.66
N VAL A 104 -6.79 -3.94 27.66
CA VAL A 104 -8.17 -4.43 27.51
C VAL A 104 -8.95 -3.56 26.54
N LEU A 105 -8.92 -2.24 26.72
CA LEU A 105 -9.61 -1.29 25.85
C LEU A 105 -9.03 -1.32 24.42
N VAL A 106 -7.71 -1.44 24.30
CA VAL A 106 -7.04 -1.59 23.00
C VAL A 106 -7.50 -2.86 22.29
N ALA A 107 -7.61 -3.99 22.99
CA ALA A 107 -8.10 -5.24 22.40
C ALA A 107 -9.54 -5.11 21.89
N ASP A 108 -10.43 -4.54 22.69
CA ASP A 108 -11.83 -4.31 22.30
C ASP A 108 -11.93 -3.38 21.08
N CYS A 109 -11.14 -2.31 21.05
CA CYS A 109 -11.07 -1.38 19.92
C CYS A 109 -10.57 -2.06 18.63
N LEU A 110 -9.52 -2.88 18.72
CA LEU A 110 -8.99 -3.61 17.56
C LEU A 110 -9.98 -4.67 17.05
N ASP A 111 -10.72 -5.32 17.94
CA ASP A 111 -11.79 -6.25 17.55
C ASP A 111 -12.98 -5.53 16.90
N ALA A 112 -13.33 -4.34 17.39
CA ALA A 112 -14.36 -3.51 16.79
C ALA A 112 -13.95 -3.02 15.39
N LEU A 113 -12.73 -2.50 15.22
CA LEU A 113 -12.17 -2.10 13.92
C LEU A 113 -12.11 -3.27 12.92
N LYS A 114 -11.68 -4.44 13.36
CA LYS A 114 -11.68 -5.66 12.54
C LYS A 114 -13.09 -6.01 12.08
N SER A 115 -14.07 -6.01 13.00
CA SER A 115 -15.45 -6.37 12.72
C SER A 115 -16.13 -5.37 11.77
N ALA A 116 -15.91 -4.07 11.97
CA ALA A 116 -16.36 -3.02 11.07
C ALA A 116 -15.74 -3.16 9.68
N GLY A 117 -14.43 -3.43 9.60
CA GLY A 117 -13.73 -3.66 8.33
C GLY A 117 -14.30 -4.83 7.56
N PHE A 118 -14.56 -5.97 8.19
CA PHE A 118 -15.19 -7.12 7.53
C PHE A 118 -16.63 -6.84 7.11
N HIS A 119 -17.40 -6.18 7.96
CA HIS A 119 -18.78 -5.80 7.66
C HIS A 119 -18.84 -4.96 6.38
N TRP A 120 -18.13 -3.85 6.34
CA TRP A 120 -18.17 -2.93 5.21
C TRP A 120 -17.49 -3.48 3.95
N SER A 121 -16.45 -4.32 4.11
CA SER A 121 -15.87 -5.04 2.97
C SER A 121 -16.88 -6.01 2.34
N THR A 122 -17.67 -6.70 3.14
CA THR A 122 -18.72 -7.60 2.65
C THR A 122 -19.83 -6.81 1.94
N TRP A 123 -20.27 -5.71 2.52
CA TRP A 123 -21.33 -4.87 1.94
C TRP A 123 -20.89 -4.18 0.65
N SER A 124 -19.61 -3.80 0.53
CA SER A 124 -19.09 -3.16 -0.68
C SER A 124 -19.16 -4.06 -1.92
N GLY A 125 -19.24 -5.39 -1.76
CA GLY A 125 -19.24 -6.35 -2.85
C GLY A 125 -18.01 -6.27 -3.76
N ILE A 126 -16.89 -5.73 -3.27
CA ILE A 126 -15.65 -5.56 -4.05
C ILE A 126 -15.16 -6.93 -4.52
N THR A 127 -14.97 -7.06 -5.83
CA THR A 127 -14.46 -8.26 -6.49
C THR A 127 -13.34 -7.87 -7.45
N ILE A 128 -12.53 -8.83 -7.87
CA ILE A 128 -11.44 -8.64 -8.82
C ILE A 128 -11.75 -9.43 -10.08
N ALA A 129 -11.68 -8.76 -11.23
CA ALA A 129 -11.78 -9.36 -12.54
C ALA A 129 -10.53 -9.04 -13.38
N PHE A 130 -10.29 -9.82 -14.43
CA PHE A 130 -9.20 -9.52 -15.37
C PHE A 130 -9.35 -8.18 -16.08
N SER A 131 -10.58 -7.68 -16.23
CA SER A 131 -10.89 -6.36 -16.77
C SER A 131 -10.37 -5.21 -15.91
N ASP A 132 -10.24 -5.42 -14.59
CA ASP A 132 -9.83 -4.38 -13.65
C ASP A 132 -8.33 -4.10 -13.74
N ILE A 133 -7.57 -5.04 -14.30
CA ILE A 133 -6.14 -4.89 -14.55
C ILE A 133 -5.96 -4.18 -15.89
N GLN A 134 -5.80 -2.86 -15.83
CA GLN A 134 -5.65 -2.03 -17.02
C GLN A 134 -4.19 -2.00 -17.48
N ALA A 135 -3.96 -2.37 -18.73
CA ALA A 135 -2.63 -2.26 -19.34
C ALA A 135 -2.36 -0.80 -19.76
N SER A 136 -1.07 -0.44 -19.79
CA SER A 136 -0.63 0.86 -20.29
C SER A 136 -1.04 1.03 -21.75
N PRO A 137 -1.81 2.05 -22.12
CA PRO A 137 -2.26 2.26 -23.50
C PRO A 137 -1.11 2.63 -24.44
N ARG A 138 -0.09 3.35 -23.95
CA ARG A 138 1.06 3.80 -24.73
C ARG A 138 2.25 2.84 -24.69
N LYS A 139 2.11 1.66 -24.09
CA LYS A 139 3.19 0.68 -23.94
C LYS A 139 3.93 0.41 -25.26
N ARG A 140 3.20 0.22 -26.35
CA ARG A 140 3.79 -0.09 -27.67
C ARG A 140 4.64 1.06 -28.20
N GLU A 141 4.19 2.28 -28.03
CA GLU A 141 4.92 3.49 -28.45
C GLU A 141 6.20 3.67 -27.61
N ILE A 142 6.08 3.52 -26.30
CA ILE A 142 7.23 3.58 -25.38
C ILE A 142 8.26 2.52 -25.77
N LEU A 143 7.84 1.26 -25.93
CA LEU A 143 8.74 0.17 -26.31
C LEU A 143 9.46 0.45 -27.63
N ALA A 144 8.75 0.89 -28.69
CA ALA A 144 9.34 1.17 -29.99
C ALA A 144 10.44 2.24 -29.90
N ARG A 145 10.24 3.28 -29.10
CA ARG A 145 11.22 4.33 -28.86
C ARG A 145 12.48 3.81 -28.16
N TYR A 146 12.33 2.93 -27.16
CA TYR A 146 13.45 2.34 -26.45
C TYR A 146 14.16 1.26 -27.26
N GLU A 147 13.44 0.53 -28.12
CA GLU A 147 14.04 -0.42 -29.07
C GLU A 147 14.94 0.28 -30.10
N ALA A 148 14.53 1.43 -30.61
CA ALA A 148 15.37 2.23 -31.49
C ALA A 148 16.67 2.66 -30.82
N LYS A 149 16.61 3.17 -29.57
CA LYS A 149 17.81 3.52 -28.80
C LYS A 149 18.70 2.31 -28.48
N ALA A 150 18.09 1.15 -28.18
CA ALA A 150 18.85 -0.07 -27.95
C ALA A 150 19.59 -0.53 -29.22
N ALA A 151 18.98 -0.38 -30.39
CA ALA A 151 19.62 -0.68 -31.68
C ALA A 151 20.82 0.24 -31.94
N GLU A 152 20.73 1.55 -31.62
CA GLU A 152 21.84 2.48 -31.72
C GLU A 152 23.03 2.08 -30.85
N ILE A 153 22.78 1.65 -29.60
CA ILE A 153 23.84 1.19 -28.68
C ILE A 153 24.53 -0.08 -29.22
N VAL A 154 23.74 -1.00 -29.78
CA VAL A 154 24.28 -2.22 -30.40
C VAL A 154 25.11 -1.89 -31.64
N GLU A 155 24.67 -0.97 -32.48
CA GLU A 155 25.40 -0.51 -33.65
C GLU A 155 26.75 0.16 -33.27
N GLN A 156 26.77 0.99 -32.21
CA GLN A 156 28.00 1.57 -31.67
C GLN A 156 28.99 0.51 -31.17
N PHE A 157 28.50 -0.57 -30.62
CA PHE A 157 29.32 -1.70 -30.21
C PHE A 157 29.86 -2.47 -31.44
N GLU A 158 29.03 -2.78 -32.42
CA GLU A 158 29.42 -3.47 -33.66
C GLU A 158 30.43 -2.67 -34.47
N THR A 159 30.35 -1.34 -34.44
CA THR A 159 31.32 -0.43 -35.07
C THR A 159 32.61 -0.23 -34.24
N GLY A 160 32.67 -0.80 -33.06
CA GLY A 160 33.86 -0.73 -32.18
C GLY A 160 34.03 0.60 -31.44
N ILE A 161 33.01 1.43 -31.36
CA ILE A 161 33.04 2.74 -30.66
C ILE A 161 32.99 2.52 -29.14
N ILE A 162 32.22 1.55 -28.67
CA ILE A 162 32.08 1.23 -27.24
C ILE A 162 32.54 -0.18 -26.92
N LEU A 163 32.96 -0.39 -25.67
CA LEU A 163 33.33 -1.71 -25.14
C LEU A 163 32.10 -2.53 -24.73
N GLU A 164 32.26 -3.86 -24.63
CA GLU A 164 31.18 -4.77 -24.22
C GLU A 164 30.60 -4.41 -22.83
N GLU A 165 31.47 -4.02 -21.89
CA GLU A 165 31.04 -3.61 -20.55
C GLU A 165 30.17 -2.37 -20.58
N THR A 166 30.58 -1.35 -21.35
CA THR A 166 29.80 -0.09 -21.53
C THR A 166 28.46 -0.39 -22.23
N ARG A 167 28.46 -1.22 -23.27
CA ARG A 167 27.24 -1.65 -23.95
C ARG A 167 26.25 -2.30 -22.96
N TYR A 168 26.75 -3.21 -22.11
CA TYR A 168 25.95 -3.88 -21.10
C TYR A 168 25.34 -2.89 -20.12
N GLU A 169 26.14 -1.99 -19.57
CA GLU A 169 25.67 -0.98 -18.60
C GLU A 169 24.62 -0.04 -19.21
N GLU A 170 24.86 0.43 -20.45
CA GLU A 170 23.92 1.32 -21.11
C GLU A 170 22.60 0.61 -21.46
N LEU A 171 22.63 -0.62 -21.94
CA LEU A 171 21.42 -1.41 -22.18
C LEU A 171 20.63 -1.67 -20.91
N VAL A 172 21.29 -2.04 -19.82
CA VAL A 172 20.62 -2.26 -18.52
C VAL A 172 19.96 -0.98 -18.04
N LYS A 173 20.66 0.16 -18.09
CA LYS A 173 20.14 1.46 -17.71
C LYS A 173 18.94 1.87 -18.58
N LEU A 174 19.03 1.68 -19.89
CA LEU A 174 17.99 1.98 -20.85
C LEU A 174 16.70 1.19 -20.55
N TRP A 175 16.82 -0.12 -20.31
CA TRP A 175 15.67 -0.96 -20.06
C TRP A 175 15.06 -0.77 -18.66
N LEU A 176 15.85 -0.36 -17.67
CA LEU A 176 15.31 0.05 -16.37
C LEU A 176 14.47 1.33 -16.51
N GLN A 177 14.94 2.31 -17.27
CA GLN A 177 14.18 3.54 -17.55
C GLN A 177 12.89 3.23 -18.33
N CYS A 178 12.96 2.36 -19.35
CA CYS A 178 11.78 1.92 -20.09
C CYS A 178 10.75 1.28 -19.16
N THR A 179 11.20 0.44 -18.26
CA THR A 179 10.35 -0.29 -17.32
C THR A 179 9.64 0.68 -16.37
N GLU A 180 10.33 1.71 -15.88
CA GLU A 180 9.74 2.74 -15.00
C GLU A 180 8.74 3.61 -15.75
N GLU A 181 9.07 4.06 -16.98
CA GLU A 181 8.14 4.87 -17.79
C GLU A 181 6.84 4.11 -18.13
N VAL A 182 6.94 2.81 -18.45
CA VAL A 182 5.76 1.96 -18.65
C VAL A 182 4.96 1.81 -17.35
N ALA A 183 5.64 1.73 -16.20
CA ALA A 183 4.98 1.62 -14.90
C ALA A 183 4.26 2.92 -14.51
N GLU A 184 4.84 4.07 -14.81
CA GLU A 184 4.23 5.38 -14.58
C GLU A 184 2.98 5.59 -15.47
N ASP A 185 3.09 5.30 -16.76
CA ASP A 185 1.96 5.38 -17.68
C ASP A 185 0.82 4.43 -17.27
N MET A 186 1.16 3.22 -16.83
CA MET A 186 0.20 2.26 -16.28
C MET A 186 -0.49 2.82 -15.03
N ARG A 187 0.26 3.37 -14.06
CA ARG A 187 -0.31 3.94 -12.83
C ARG A 187 -1.26 5.10 -13.13
N ALA A 188 -0.87 5.99 -14.04
CA ALA A 188 -1.69 7.13 -14.45
C ALA A 188 -3.02 6.72 -15.12
N ASN A 189 -3.07 5.54 -15.71
CA ASN A 189 -4.28 5.03 -16.38
C ASN A 189 -5.28 4.38 -15.42
N PHE A 190 -4.90 4.07 -14.17
CA PHE A 190 -5.81 3.54 -13.17
C PHE A 190 -6.72 4.64 -12.63
N THR A 191 -8.02 4.36 -12.56
CA THR A 191 -8.99 5.23 -11.90
C THR A 191 -9.03 4.93 -10.39
N GLU A 192 -9.34 5.93 -9.58
CA GLU A 192 -9.48 5.75 -8.12
C GLU A 192 -10.58 4.76 -7.73
N ARG A 193 -11.57 4.55 -8.60
CA ARG A 193 -12.65 3.58 -8.38
C ARG A 193 -12.25 2.14 -8.70
N ASN A 194 -11.10 1.95 -9.36
CA ASN A 194 -10.62 0.61 -9.71
C ASN A 194 -10.29 -0.20 -8.45
N THR A 195 -10.80 -1.42 -8.36
CA THR A 195 -10.65 -2.29 -7.18
C THR A 195 -9.20 -2.68 -6.91
N VAL A 196 -8.43 -2.97 -7.95
CA VAL A 196 -7.00 -3.30 -7.83
C VAL A 196 -6.21 -2.08 -7.35
N TYR A 197 -6.50 -0.88 -7.91
CA TYR A 197 -5.91 0.37 -7.46
C TYR A 197 -6.15 0.60 -5.96
N ARG A 198 -7.40 0.50 -5.51
CA ARG A 198 -7.76 0.69 -4.10
C ARG A 198 -7.03 -0.27 -3.17
N MET A 199 -6.94 -1.55 -3.53
CA MET A 199 -6.26 -2.58 -2.72
C MET A 199 -4.77 -2.32 -2.59
N VAL A 200 -4.11 -1.93 -3.68
CA VAL A 200 -2.66 -1.67 -3.71
C VAL A 200 -2.33 -0.33 -3.07
N ASN A 201 -3.10 0.71 -3.39
CA ASN A 201 -2.85 2.06 -2.88
C ASN A 201 -3.08 2.17 -1.37
N SER A 202 -4.10 1.49 -0.84
CA SER A 202 -4.34 1.42 0.61
C SER A 202 -3.28 0.58 1.37
N GLY A 203 -2.50 -0.22 0.65
CA GLY A 203 -1.54 -1.15 1.25
C GLY A 203 -2.18 -2.40 1.86
N ALA A 204 -3.47 -2.65 1.61
CA ALA A 204 -4.19 -3.81 2.13
C ALA A 204 -3.61 -5.11 1.54
N ARG A 205 -3.42 -5.16 0.21
CA ARG A 205 -2.87 -6.34 -0.46
C ARG A 205 -2.19 -5.97 -1.76
N GLY A 206 -1.06 -6.65 -2.04
CA GLY A 206 -0.27 -6.41 -3.24
C GLY A 206 0.61 -5.17 -3.16
N ASN A 207 1.41 -4.97 -4.20
CA ASN A 207 2.23 -3.77 -4.38
C ASN A 207 2.28 -3.40 -5.87
N TRP A 208 2.71 -2.18 -6.16
CA TRP A 208 2.79 -1.68 -7.54
C TRP A 208 3.73 -2.48 -8.43
N SER A 209 4.81 -3.05 -7.87
CA SER A 209 5.72 -3.92 -8.60
C SER A 209 5.03 -5.20 -9.12
N GLN A 210 4.11 -5.78 -8.33
CA GLN A 210 3.32 -6.93 -8.78
C GLN A 210 2.33 -6.55 -9.88
N VAL A 211 1.63 -5.42 -9.74
CA VAL A 211 0.71 -4.92 -10.77
C VAL A 211 1.45 -4.62 -12.06
N GLN A 212 2.64 -4.02 -11.98
CA GLN A 212 3.52 -3.76 -13.12
C GLN A 212 3.89 -5.04 -13.88
N GLN A 213 4.18 -6.12 -13.18
CA GLN A 213 4.48 -7.41 -13.84
C GLN A 213 3.26 -8.03 -14.51
N ILE A 214 2.05 -7.73 -14.01
CA ILE A 214 0.80 -8.27 -14.56
C ILE A 214 0.30 -7.43 -15.73
N ALA A 215 0.32 -6.10 -15.63
CA ALA A 215 -0.33 -5.18 -16.55
C ALA A 215 0.64 -4.29 -17.37
N GLY A 216 1.82 -4.06 -16.86
CA GLY A 216 2.85 -3.22 -17.49
C GLY A 216 3.86 -4.02 -18.30
N MET A 217 5.06 -4.12 -17.77
CA MET A 217 6.19 -4.85 -18.32
C MET A 217 6.94 -5.54 -17.19
N ARG A 218 7.37 -6.79 -17.39
CA ARG A 218 8.18 -7.48 -16.37
C ARG A 218 9.57 -6.88 -16.24
N GLY A 219 10.18 -6.47 -17.36
CA GLY A 219 11.48 -5.82 -17.39
C GLY A 219 12.65 -6.80 -17.32
N LEU A 220 13.78 -6.33 -16.78
CA LEU A 220 14.99 -7.12 -16.65
C LEU A 220 14.88 -8.15 -15.54
N VAL A 221 15.43 -9.33 -15.77
CA VAL A 221 15.45 -10.44 -14.83
C VAL A 221 16.91 -10.83 -14.58
N SER A 222 17.21 -11.27 -13.37
CA SER A 222 18.54 -11.75 -13.02
C SER A 222 18.73 -13.22 -13.34
N ASP A 223 19.92 -13.57 -13.82
CA ASP A 223 20.46 -14.91 -13.90
C ASP A 223 20.62 -15.54 -12.47
N PRO A 224 20.72 -16.85 -12.31
CA PRO A 224 21.04 -17.51 -11.04
C PRO A 224 22.28 -16.95 -10.32
N LYS A 225 23.25 -16.39 -11.06
CA LYS A 225 24.44 -15.71 -10.53
C LYS A 225 24.21 -14.26 -10.10
N GLN A 226 22.96 -13.75 -10.14
CA GLN A 226 22.55 -12.37 -9.81
C GLN A 226 22.96 -11.30 -10.84
N LYS A 227 23.53 -11.67 -11.99
CA LYS A 227 23.77 -10.75 -13.10
C LYS A 227 22.45 -10.50 -13.83
N LEU A 228 22.15 -9.24 -14.19
CA LEU A 228 20.98 -8.92 -15.00
C LEU A 228 21.15 -9.42 -16.42
N ILE A 229 20.12 -10.02 -16.97
CA ILE A 229 20.08 -10.45 -18.37
C ILE A 229 19.76 -9.24 -19.22
N GLU A 230 20.60 -8.92 -20.20
CA GLU A 230 20.49 -7.74 -21.07
C GLU A 230 19.17 -7.69 -21.84
N GLN A 231 18.59 -8.85 -22.13
CA GLN A 231 17.33 -8.96 -22.85
C GLN A 231 16.16 -8.82 -21.89
N PRO A 232 15.36 -7.73 -21.98
CA PRO A 232 14.22 -7.52 -21.12
C PRO A 232 13.05 -8.42 -21.52
N ILE A 233 12.22 -8.78 -20.56
CA ILE A 233 10.91 -9.35 -20.79
C ILE A 233 9.95 -8.20 -21.05
N LYS A 234 9.62 -7.96 -22.31
CA LYS A 234 8.75 -6.85 -22.75
C LYS A 234 7.27 -7.14 -22.49
N ALA A 235 6.90 -8.41 -22.49
CA ALA A 235 5.55 -8.86 -22.20
C ALA A 235 5.20 -8.74 -20.71
N ASN A 236 3.90 -8.77 -20.42
CA ASN A 236 3.36 -8.91 -19.08
C ASN A 236 2.58 -10.23 -18.95
N TYR A 237 2.18 -10.59 -17.74
CA TYR A 237 1.45 -11.83 -17.51
C TYR A 237 0.04 -11.84 -18.13
N ARG A 238 -0.57 -10.67 -18.33
CA ARG A 238 -1.89 -10.55 -18.95
C ARG A 238 -1.83 -10.83 -20.45
N GLU A 239 -0.80 -10.33 -21.13
CA GLU A 239 -0.58 -10.57 -22.56
C GLU A 239 -0.08 -11.98 -22.85
N GLY A 240 0.57 -12.60 -21.87
CA GLY A 240 1.28 -13.85 -21.99
C GLY A 240 2.74 -13.66 -22.43
N LEU A 241 3.60 -14.56 -21.96
CA LEU A 241 5.04 -14.54 -22.28
C LEU A 241 5.32 -15.42 -23.48
N THR A 242 6.29 -15.01 -24.30
CA THR A 242 6.87 -15.90 -25.31
C THR A 242 7.61 -17.05 -24.64
N VAL A 243 7.89 -18.14 -25.37
CA VAL A 243 8.60 -19.31 -24.84
C VAL A 243 9.97 -18.95 -24.25
N LEU A 244 10.70 -18.07 -24.94
CA LEU A 244 12.01 -17.59 -24.48
C LEU A 244 11.88 -16.73 -23.20
N GLU A 245 10.96 -15.79 -23.19
CA GLU A 245 10.70 -14.93 -22.02
C GLU A 245 10.27 -15.75 -20.81
N TYR A 246 9.42 -16.76 -21.03
CA TYR A 246 9.01 -17.68 -19.97
C TYR A 246 10.21 -18.44 -19.40
N PHE A 247 11.08 -18.99 -20.27
CA PHE A 247 12.27 -19.72 -19.84
C PHE A 247 13.19 -18.82 -19.01
N ILE A 248 13.49 -17.61 -19.46
CA ILE A 248 14.29 -16.63 -18.73
C ILE A 248 13.64 -16.32 -17.36
N ALA A 249 12.32 -16.18 -17.34
CA ALA A 249 11.55 -15.90 -16.13
C ALA A 249 11.65 -17.02 -15.08
N THR A 250 11.83 -18.28 -15.49
CA THR A 250 11.91 -19.42 -14.57
C THR A 250 13.16 -19.40 -13.69
N HIS A 251 14.25 -18.75 -14.11
CA HIS A 251 15.48 -18.65 -13.32
C HIS A 251 15.23 -17.99 -11.96
N GLY A 252 14.54 -16.85 -11.96
CA GLY A 252 14.20 -16.13 -10.71
C GLY A 252 13.25 -16.92 -9.81
N ALA A 253 12.25 -17.57 -10.40
CA ALA A 253 11.31 -18.40 -9.65
C ALA A 253 12.01 -19.61 -8.97
N ARG A 254 12.83 -20.33 -9.71
CA ARG A 254 13.62 -21.46 -9.17
C ARG A 254 14.54 -21.00 -8.05
N LYS A 255 15.25 -19.89 -8.24
CA LYS A 255 16.13 -19.33 -7.21
C LYS A 255 15.34 -18.98 -5.94
N GLY A 256 14.19 -18.32 -6.07
CA GLY A 256 13.34 -17.99 -4.93
C GLY A 256 12.89 -19.22 -4.15
N LEU A 257 12.53 -20.31 -4.83
CA LEU A 257 12.16 -21.57 -4.18
C LEU A 257 13.35 -22.21 -3.44
N VAL A 258 14.52 -22.23 -4.05
CA VAL A 258 15.75 -22.77 -3.43
C VAL A 258 16.18 -21.93 -2.24
N ASP A 259 16.19 -20.60 -2.37
CA ASP A 259 16.54 -19.68 -1.28
C ASP A 259 15.61 -19.84 -0.08
N THR A 260 14.30 -20.02 -0.32
CA THR A 260 13.33 -20.27 0.75
C THR A 260 13.62 -21.58 1.48
N ALA A 261 13.89 -22.66 0.74
CA ALA A 261 14.21 -23.96 1.32
C ALA A 261 15.48 -23.94 2.18
N LEU A 262 16.56 -23.31 1.69
CA LEU A 262 17.82 -23.18 2.42
C LEU A 262 17.71 -22.28 3.64
N ARG A 263 17.03 -21.13 3.51
CA ARG A 263 16.84 -20.18 4.62
C ARG A 263 16.01 -20.76 5.76
N THR A 264 15.07 -21.64 5.46
CA THR A 264 14.29 -22.35 6.48
C THR A 264 15.20 -23.22 7.35
N ALA A 265 16.15 -23.93 6.76
CA ALA A 265 17.10 -24.75 7.50
C ALA A 265 18.05 -23.90 8.38
N GLU A 266 18.56 -22.79 7.85
CA GLU A 266 19.42 -21.85 8.59
C GLU A 266 18.68 -21.22 9.77
N SER A 267 17.44 -20.76 9.55
CA SER A 267 16.59 -20.22 10.61
C SER A 267 16.28 -21.25 11.70
N GLY A 268 15.98 -22.49 11.29
CA GLY A 268 15.73 -23.59 12.23
C GLY A 268 16.95 -23.92 13.09
N TYR A 269 18.12 -23.96 12.49
CA TYR A 269 19.37 -24.19 13.23
C TYR A 269 19.73 -23.05 14.17
N LEU A 270 19.53 -21.80 13.73
CA LEU A 270 19.71 -20.61 14.59
C LEU A 270 18.76 -20.65 15.78
N THR A 271 17.46 -20.90 15.54
CA THR A 271 16.45 -21.00 16.58
C THR A 271 16.80 -22.07 17.61
N ARG A 272 17.21 -23.26 17.16
CA ARG A 272 17.65 -24.33 18.06
C ARG A 272 18.80 -23.88 18.95
N ARG A 273 19.85 -23.28 18.38
CA ARG A 273 21.00 -22.78 19.16
C ARG A 273 20.58 -21.70 20.18
N LEU A 274 19.67 -20.80 19.80
CA LEU A 274 19.16 -19.79 20.71
C LEU A 274 18.37 -20.41 21.85
N VAL A 275 17.51 -21.40 21.59
CA VAL A 275 16.79 -22.15 22.61
C VAL A 275 17.76 -22.88 23.54
N ASP A 276 18.75 -23.59 23.01
CA ASP A 276 19.74 -24.34 23.81
C ASP A 276 20.53 -23.41 24.75
N VAL A 277 20.81 -22.17 24.34
CA VAL A 277 21.51 -21.16 25.18
C VAL A 277 20.57 -20.50 26.17
N SER A 278 19.32 -20.23 25.79
CA SER A 278 18.39 -19.45 26.62
C SER A 278 17.53 -20.28 27.56
N GLN A 279 17.50 -21.60 27.45
CA GLN A 279 16.65 -22.47 28.26
C GLN A 279 16.92 -22.35 29.79
N ASP A 280 18.17 -22.04 30.16
CA ASP A 280 18.58 -21.88 31.53
C ASP A 280 18.41 -20.45 32.09
N VAL A 281 17.99 -19.50 31.21
CA VAL A 281 17.77 -18.09 31.60
C VAL A 281 16.37 -17.92 32.15
N ILE A 282 16.29 -17.61 33.45
CA ILE A 282 15.03 -17.41 34.14
C ILE A 282 14.87 -15.92 34.50
N VAL A 283 13.74 -15.34 34.10
CA VAL A 283 13.34 -13.98 34.50
C VAL A 283 12.87 -14.06 35.97
N ARG A 284 13.59 -13.40 36.89
CA ARG A 284 13.27 -13.43 38.32
C ARG A 284 12.41 -12.24 38.77
N GLU A 285 12.49 -11.13 38.08
CA GLU A 285 11.76 -9.91 38.37
C GLU A 285 11.42 -9.16 37.06
N ALA A 286 10.36 -8.40 37.09
CA ALA A 286 9.88 -7.69 35.89
C ALA A 286 10.79 -6.52 35.50
N ASP A 287 11.30 -5.79 36.50
CA ASP A 287 12.25 -4.70 36.35
C ASP A 287 13.22 -4.68 37.54
N CYS A 288 14.50 -4.83 37.27
CA CYS A 288 15.55 -4.78 38.26
C CYS A 288 16.03 -3.34 38.59
N GLY A 289 15.42 -2.30 37.99
CA GLY A 289 15.74 -0.90 38.24
C GLY A 289 17.15 -0.46 37.78
N THR A 290 17.90 -1.31 37.04
CA THR A 290 19.25 -0.98 36.59
C THR A 290 19.22 0.05 35.48
N ARG A 291 20.12 1.04 35.53
CA ARG A 291 20.39 1.99 34.44
C ARG A 291 21.61 1.59 33.60
N ALA A 292 22.28 0.49 33.94
CA ALA A 292 23.40 -0.02 33.16
C ALA A 292 22.87 -0.80 31.95
N GLY A 293 23.24 -0.42 30.76
CA GLY A 293 22.89 -1.07 29.50
C GLY A 293 24.12 -1.62 28.78
N LEU A 294 23.89 -2.53 27.84
CA LEU A 294 24.90 -3.01 26.91
C LEU A 294 25.01 -2.04 25.74
N LYS A 295 26.23 -1.56 25.44
CA LYS A 295 26.49 -0.77 24.24
C LYS A 295 26.62 -1.71 23.04
N ILE A 296 25.62 -1.68 22.16
CA ILE A 296 25.64 -2.43 20.88
C ILE A 296 25.97 -1.44 19.76
N ARG A 297 26.95 -1.78 18.92
CA ARG A 297 27.17 -1.05 17.66
C ARG A 297 26.12 -1.54 16.65
N ILE A 298 25.29 -0.61 16.18
CA ILE A 298 24.31 -0.82 15.10
C ILE A 298 25.03 -0.59 13.76
#